data_97e85f214a583b1b7334e63f6489c49a
#
_entry.id   97e85f214a583b1b7334e63f6489c49a
#
_cell.length_a   1.000
_cell.length_b   1.000
_cell.length_c   1.000
_cell.angle_alpha   90.00
_cell.angle_beta   90.00
_cell.angle_gamma   90.00
#
_symmetry.space_group_name_H-M   'P 1'
#
loop_
_entity.id
_entity.type
_entity.pdbx_description
1 polymer ?
#
loop_
_entity_poly.entity_id
_entity_poly.type
_entity_poly.pdbx_seq_one_letter_code
_entity_poly.pdbx_strand_id
1 'polypeptide(L)'
;MKGKVYLVGAGPGANDLISLRALNILGKCDTVVYDRLASEDFYKDLNCEKIDVGKKVGHHSVKQNEINEIIVQKALEGKTVVRLKGGDPFIFGRGGEEVIALQEHNIPYEVIPGITSAISVPELAGIPPTHRKISQDLHIVTGHTAEEENVNYKALAQEKGTLVFLMGVGNIEKIANRLMEFGKDENTP
;
A
#
# COMPACT_ATOMS: atom_id res chain seq x y z
N MET A 1 5.35 -1.93 30.25
CA MET A 1 4.90 -0.77 29.40
C MET A 1 4.48 -1.34 28.06
N LYS A 2 3.47 -0.73 27.40
CA LYS A 2 3.13 -1.12 26.04
C LYS A 2 4.29 -0.78 25.11
N GLY A 3 4.52 -1.60 24.10
CA GLY A 3 5.46 -1.32 23.01
C GLY A 3 4.95 -0.24 22.06
N LYS A 4 5.62 -0.09 20.93
CA LYS A 4 5.25 0.86 19.89
C LYS A 4 5.15 0.15 18.52
N VAL A 5 4.16 0.54 17.71
CA VAL A 5 3.98 0.02 16.35
C VAL A 5 4.42 1.07 15.33
N TYR A 6 5.17 0.63 14.31
CA TYR A 6 5.52 1.42 13.15
C TYR A 6 4.87 0.80 11.91
N LEU A 7 3.99 1.55 11.24
CA LEU A 7 3.48 1.18 9.93
C LEU A 7 4.47 1.71 8.89
N VAL A 8 5.19 0.83 8.24
CA VAL A 8 6.32 1.20 7.39
C VAL A 8 6.04 0.84 5.94
N GLY A 9 6.12 1.83 5.06
CA GLY A 9 6.11 1.62 3.62
C GLY A 9 7.48 1.16 3.12
N ALA A 10 7.49 0.02 2.42
CA ALA A 10 8.69 -0.57 1.84
C ALA A 10 9.05 0.00 0.45
N GLY A 11 8.20 0.88 -0.09
CA GLY A 11 8.37 1.35 -1.46
C GLY A 11 7.91 0.35 -2.53
N PRO A 12 8.25 0.57 -3.81
CA PRO A 12 7.69 -0.14 -4.94
C PRO A 12 8.35 -1.51 -5.22
N GLY A 13 9.32 -1.93 -4.41
CA GLY A 13 9.98 -3.23 -4.53
C GLY A 13 11.50 -3.16 -4.72
N ALA A 14 12.04 -2.12 -5.36
CA ALA A 14 13.48 -1.93 -5.46
C ALA A 14 14.07 -1.55 -4.09
N ASN A 15 15.17 -2.21 -3.71
CA ASN A 15 15.73 -2.12 -2.36
C ASN A 15 16.32 -0.73 -2.04
N ASP A 16 16.70 0.03 -3.03
CA ASP A 16 17.23 1.40 -2.92
C ASP A 16 16.14 2.48 -2.87
N LEU A 17 14.87 2.09 -3.07
CA LEU A 17 13.72 2.99 -2.98
C LEU A 17 12.98 2.95 -1.63
N ILE A 18 13.52 2.28 -0.65
CA ILE A 18 13.03 2.36 0.74
C ILE A 18 13.60 3.62 1.42
N SER A 19 12.83 4.22 2.31
CA SER A 19 13.33 5.39 3.05
C SER A 19 14.39 5.00 4.10
N LEU A 20 15.40 5.86 4.29
CA LEU A 20 16.40 5.67 5.35
C LEU A 20 15.79 5.51 6.74
N ARG A 21 14.67 6.21 6.99
CA ARG A 21 13.94 6.11 8.27
C ARG A 21 13.35 4.72 8.45
N ALA A 22 12.79 4.14 7.39
CA ALA A 22 12.28 2.77 7.40
C ALA A 22 13.39 1.75 7.73
N LEU A 23 14.54 1.84 7.06
CA LEU A 23 15.68 0.96 7.34
C LEU A 23 16.17 1.07 8.77
N ASN A 24 16.30 2.30 9.31
CA ASN A 24 16.73 2.53 10.68
C ASN A 24 15.77 1.94 11.72
N ILE A 25 14.46 1.92 11.44
CA ILE A 25 13.46 1.35 12.34
C ILE A 25 13.46 -0.18 12.23
N LEU A 26 13.55 -0.73 11.02
CA LEU A 26 13.66 -2.17 10.77
C LEU A 26 14.86 -2.78 11.53
N GLY A 27 16.01 -2.10 11.50
CA GLY A 27 17.22 -2.56 12.21
C GLY A 27 17.12 -2.57 13.74
N LYS A 28 16.03 -2.05 14.33
CA LYS A 28 15.84 -1.92 15.78
C LYS A 28 14.54 -2.57 16.28
N CYS A 29 13.77 -3.21 15.42
CA CYS A 29 12.50 -3.81 15.83
C CYS A 29 12.68 -5.16 16.51
N ASP A 30 11.77 -5.49 17.43
CA ASP A 30 11.67 -6.80 18.07
C ASP A 30 10.85 -7.78 17.23
N THR A 31 9.90 -7.27 16.43
CA THR A 31 9.02 -8.06 15.58
C THR A 31 8.76 -7.32 14.28
N VAL A 32 8.90 -8.02 13.15
CA VAL A 32 8.44 -7.56 11.83
C VAL A 32 7.25 -8.41 11.37
N VAL A 33 6.13 -7.75 11.07
CA VAL A 33 4.92 -8.33 10.50
C VAL A 33 4.84 -7.87 9.04
N TYR A 34 4.92 -8.77 8.08
CA TYR A 34 5.07 -8.44 6.67
C TYR A 34 4.15 -9.25 5.77
N ASP A 35 3.90 -8.74 4.57
CA ASP A 35 3.23 -9.45 3.48
C ASP A 35 4.19 -9.62 2.28
N ARG A 36 3.74 -10.34 1.26
CA ARG A 36 4.56 -10.69 0.09
C ARG A 36 4.88 -9.52 -0.85
N LEU A 37 4.29 -8.36 -0.66
CA LEU A 37 4.57 -7.18 -1.47
C LEU A 37 5.84 -6.45 -1.01
N ALA A 38 6.30 -6.72 0.22
CA ALA A 38 7.57 -6.22 0.70
C ALA A 38 8.70 -7.22 0.34
N SER A 39 9.80 -6.72 -0.24
CA SER A 39 10.97 -7.54 -0.54
C SER A 39 11.51 -8.22 0.72
N GLU A 40 11.84 -9.51 0.62
CA GLU A 40 12.43 -10.25 1.74
C GLU A 40 13.82 -9.74 2.12
N ASP A 41 14.51 -9.05 1.22
CA ASP A 41 15.80 -8.44 1.49
C ASP A 41 15.76 -7.43 2.64
N PHE A 42 14.59 -6.87 2.94
CA PHE A 42 14.43 -5.93 4.05
C PHE A 42 14.36 -6.59 5.42
N TYR A 43 14.04 -7.88 5.51
CA TYR A 43 13.81 -8.53 6.80
C TYR A 43 14.47 -9.90 6.96
N LYS A 44 14.96 -10.54 5.89
CA LYS A 44 15.54 -11.90 5.98
C LYS A 44 16.68 -12.01 7.00
N ASP A 45 17.57 -11.02 7.04
CA ASP A 45 18.77 -11.01 7.87
C ASP A 45 18.58 -10.27 9.20
N LEU A 46 17.39 -9.75 9.52
CA LEU A 46 17.12 -9.10 10.80
C LEU A 46 17.10 -10.12 11.93
N ASN A 47 17.71 -9.75 13.05
CA ASN A 47 17.66 -10.55 14.28
C ASN A 47 16.42 -10.19 15.12
N CYS A 48 15.22 -10.44 14.56
CA CYS A 48 13.94 -10.19 15.21
C CYS A 48 12.94 -11.29 14.86
N GLU A 49 11.82 -11.34 15.56
CA GLU A 49 10.70 -12.21 15.22
C GLU A 49 10.09 -11.80 13.87
N LYS A 50 9.84 -12.77 12.98
CA LYS A 50 9.31 -12.54 11.64
C LYS A 50 7.95 -13.21 11.51
N ILE A 51 6.89 -12.44 11.19
CA ILE A 51 5.51 -12.95 11.05
C ILE A 51 5.03 -12.66 9.63
N ASP A 52 4.87 -13.72 8.84
CA ASP A 52 4.30 -13.66 7.49
C ASP A 52 2.75 -13.66 7.57
N VAL A 53 2.13 -12.57 7.13
CA VAL A 53 0.67 -12.43 7.03
C VAL A 53 0.19 -12.42 5.57
N GLY A 54 1.08 -12.69 4.63
CA GLY A 54 0.77 -12.79 3.20
C GLY A 54 -0.06 -14.04 2.85
N LYS A 55 -0.66 -14.03 1.66
CA LYS A 55 -1.37 -15.20 1.14
C LYS A 55 -0.40 -16.35 0.89
N LYS A 56 -0.54 -17.47 1.58
CA LYS A 56 0.15 -18.71 1.20
C LYS A 56 -0.62 -19.43 0.11
N VAL A 57 0.08 -20.02 -0.86
CA VAL A 57 -0.55 -20.85 -1.90
C VAL A 57 -1.24 -22.04 -1.22
N GLY A 58 -2.56 -22.18 -1.45
CA GLY A 58 -3.35 -23.28 -0.84
C GLY A 58 -3.92 -22.99 0.56
N HIS A 59 -3.67 -21.82 1.15
CA HIS A 59 -4.27 -21.40 2.42
C HIS A 59 -5.08 -20.12 2.26
N HIS A 60 -6.13 -19.96 3.09
CA HIS A 60 -6.87 -18.70 3.16
C HIS A 60 -5.93 -17.56 3.56
N SER A 61 -6.08 -16.40 2.91
CA SER A 61 -5.36 -15.19 3.34
C SER A 61 -5.71 -14.88 4.79
N VAL A 62 -4.71 -14.52 5.58
CA VAL A 62 -4.95 -13.98 6.92
C VAL A 62 -5.90 -12.78 6.78
N LYS A 63 -7.02 -12.81 7.50
CA LYS A 63 -8.00 -11.72 7.44
C LYS A 63 -7.42 -10.45 8.06
N GLN A 64 -7.88 -9.28 7.63
CA GLN A 64 -7.37 -8.02 8.17
C GLN A 64 -7.51 -7.93 9.69
N ASN A 65 -8.61 -8.42 10.24
CA ASN A 65 -8.81 -8.43 11.70
C ASN A 65 -7.75 -9.27 12.42
N GLU A 66 -7.37 -10.41 11.86
CA GLU A 66 -6.32 -11.27 12.41
C GLU A 66 -4.94 -10.57 12.36
N ILE A 67 -4.67 -9.81 11.27
CA ILE A 67 -3.45 -8.99 11.16
C ILE A 67 -3.46 -7.91 12.26
N ASN A 68 -4.59 -7.23 12.44
CA ASN A 68 -4.75 -6.21 13.47
C ASN A 68 -4.51 -6.80 14.87
N GLU A 69 -5.07 -7.97 15.15
CA GLU A 69 -4.87 -8.69 16.42
C GLU A 69 -3.39 -9.03 16.64
N ILE A 70 -2.69 -9.51 15.62
CA ILE A 70 -1.25 -9.85 15.71
C ILE A 70 -0.43 -8.62 16.10
N ILE A 71 -0.60 -7.48 15.40
CA ILE A 71 0.18 -6.27 15.68
C ILE A 71 -0.15 -5.70 17.06
N VAL A 72 -1.42 -5.75 17.48
CA VAL A 72 -1.87 -5.32 18.82
C VAL A 72 -1.24 -6.20 19.90
N GLN A 73 -1.32 -7.52 19.77
CA GLN A 73 -0.77 -8.48 20.75
C GLN A 73 0.73 -8.29 20.94
N LYS A 74 1.48 -8.19 19.84
CA LYS A 74 2.95 -7.98 19.93
C LYS A 74 3.31 -6.66 20.62
N ALA A 75 2.54 -5.60 20.39
CA ALA A 75 2.73 -4.33 21.06
C ALA A 75 2.34 -4.41 22.56
N LEU A 76 1.29 -5.15 22.92
CA LEU A 76 0.92 -5.38 24.32
C LEU A 76 1.99 -6.17 25.11
N GLU A 77 2.77 -7.04 24.43
CA GLU A 77 3.95 -7.71 24.99
C GLU A 77 5.12 -6.73 25.27
N GLY A 78 4.98 -5.45 24.96
CA GLY A 78 6.02 -4.42 25.17
C GLY A 78 7.02 -4.31 24.03
N LYS A 79 6.76 -4.96 22.87
CA LYS A 79 7.69 -5.02 21.74
C LYS A 79 7.60 -3.79 20.82
N THR A 80 8.72 -3.47 20.20
CA THR A 80 8.79 -2.58 19.03
C THR A 80 8.40 -3.37 17.79
N VAL A 81 7.23 -3.10 17.24
CA VAL A 81 6.66 -3.83 16.11
C VAL A 81 6.77 -3.01 14.85
N VAL A 82 7.30 -3.60 13.78
CA VAL A 82 7.22 -3.03 12.43
C VAL A 82 6.17 -3.79 11.63
N ARG A 83 5.11 -3.11 11.19
CA ARG A 83 4.22 -3.59 10.14
C ARG A 83 4.76 -3.10 8.80
N LEU A 84 5.48 -3.99 8.10
CA LEU A 84 6.09 -3.70 6.80
C LEU A 84 5.09 -3.96 5.66
N LYS A 85 4.87 -2.97 4.81
CA LYS A 85 3.86 -2.96 3.76
C LYS A 85 4.48 -2.56 2.43
N GLY A 86 4.14 -3.22 1.33
CA GLY A 86 4.55 -2.78 -0.01
C GLY A 86 3.99 -1.39 -0.34
N GLY A 87 4.74 -0.58 -1.09
CA GLY A 87 4.36 0.79 -1.42
C GLY A 87 4.28 1.70 -0.21
N ASP A 88 3.14 2.36 -0.03
CA ASP A 88 2.81 3.25 1.08
C ASP A 88 1.72 2.64 1.97
N PRO A 89 1.79 2.77 3.31
CA PRO A 89 0.82 2.17 4.23
C PRO A 89 -0.62 2.65 4.03
N PHE A 90 -0.82 3.89 3.58
CA PHE A 90 -2.14 4.53 3.49
C PHE A 90 -2.70 4.60 2.07
N ILE A 91 -1.88 4.36 1.04
CA ILE A 91 -2.37 4.30 -0.34
C ILE A 91 -2.81 2.87 -0.67
N PHE A 92 -4.10 2.60 -0.50
CA PHE A 92 -4.73 1.27 -0.66
C PHE A 92 -4.06 0.13 0.15
N GLY A 93 -3.29 0.50 1.18
CA GLY A 93 -2.58 -0.43 2.05
C GLY A 93 -3.34 -0.84 3.31
N ARG A 94 -4.60 -0.40 3.50
CA ARG A 94 -5.42 -0.68 4.69
C ARG A 94 -4.80 -0.23 6.03
N GLY A 95 -3.77 0.61 5.99
CA GLY A 95 -3.10 1.10 7.19
C GLY A 95 -4.03 1.89 8.13
N GLY A 96 -5.09 2.51 7.60
CA GLY A 96 -6.11 3.17 8.42
C GLY A 96 -6.84 2.20 9.35
N GLU A 97 -7.18 0.98 8.89
CA GLU A 97 -7.81 -0.06 9.70
C GLU A 97 -6.86 -0.57 10.81
N GLU A 98 -5.57 -0.70 10.48
CA GLU A 98 -4.53 -1.07 11.45
C GLU A 98 -4.36 0.02 12.53
N VAL A 99 -4.39 1.30 12.14
CA VAL A 99 -4.32 2.45 13.07
C VAL A 99 -5.52 2.49 14.02
N ILE A 100 -6.74 2.27 13.51
CA ILE A 100 -7.95 2.24 14.35
C ILE A 100 -7.80 1.18 15.45
N ALA A 101 -7.39 -0.04 15.09
CA ALA A 101 -7.18 -1.11 16.06
C ALA A 101 -6.13 -0.74 17.13
N LEU A 102 -5.03 -0.06 16.75
CA LEU A 102 -4.02 0.39 17.69
C LEU A 102 -4.55 1.48 18.63
N GLN A 103 -5.38 2.41 18.13
CA GLN A 103 -5.99 3.47 18.91
C GLN A 103 -6.97 2.91 19.94
N GLU A 104 -7.81 1.95 19.55
CA GLU A 104 -8.76 1.27 20.45
C GLU A 104 -8.04 0.61 21.65
N HIS A 105 -6.81 0.15 21.45
CA HIS A 105 -5.99 -0.45 22.50
C HIS A 105 -5.02 0.54 23.17
N ASN A 106 -5.10 1.84 22.86
CA ASN A 106 -4.17 2.87 23.36
C ASN A 106 -2.69 2.47 23.17
N ILE A 107 -2.34 1.95 21.98
CA ILE A 107 -0.98 1.59 21.61
C ILE A 107 -0.36 2.76 20.83
N PRO A 108 0.83 3.25 21.24
CA PRO A 108 1.52 4.29 20.49
C PRO A 108 1.95 3.76 19.13
N TYR A 109 1.71 4.53 18.09
CA TYR A 109 2.11 4.17 16.73
C TYR A 109 2.74 5.35 15.98
N GLU A 110 3.39 5.03 14.89
CA GLU A 110 3.95 5.99 13.95
C GLU A 110 3.86 5.45 12.53
N VAL A 111 3.53 6.30 11.56
CA VAL A 111 3.47 5.94 10.16
C VAL A 111 4.72 6.48 9.45
N ILE A 112 5.42 5.60 8.76
CA ILE A 112 6.58 5.92 7.95
C ILE A 112 6.16 5.77 6.48
N PRO A 113 6.00 6.86 5.74
CA PRO A 113 5.62 6.82 4.34
C PRO A 113 6.60 6.00 3.49
N GLY A 114 6.07 5.36 2.47
CA GLY A 114 6.83 4.70 1.43
C GLY A 114 6.47 5.26 0.05
N ILE A 115 7.31 5.04 -0.94
CA ILE A 115 7.02 5.45 -2.31
C ILE A 115 5.93 4.54 -2.86
N THR A 116 4.76 5.11 -3.16
CA THR A 116 3.65 4.36 -3.76
C THR A 116 3.95 4.00 -5.21
N SER A 117 3.54 2.79 -5.64
CA SER A 117 3.62 2.37 -7.05
C SER A 117 2.80 3.25 -8.00
N ALA A 118 1.82 3.98 -7.49
CA ALA A 118 1.05 4.93 -8.29
C ALA A 118 1.91 6.03 -8.93
N ILE A 119 3.02 6.37 -8.30
CA ILE A 119 3.97 7.39 -8.76
C ILE A 119 5.22 6.72 -9.34
N SER A 120 5.80 5.78 -8.61
CA SER A 120 7.09 5.21 -9.00
C SER A 120 7.06 4.33 -10.24
N VAL A 121 5.97 3.60 -10.51
CA VAL A 121 5.90 2.73 -11.69
C VAL A 121 5.91 3.54 -12.99
N PRO A 122 5.05 4.57 -13.17
CA PRO A 122 5.14 5.42 -14.36
C PRO A 122 6.49 6.16 -14.44
N GLU A 123 7.03 6.68 -13.34
CA GLU A 123 8.32 7.39 -13.33
C GLU A 123 9.48 6.48 -13.78
N LEU A 124 9.54 5.24 -13.29
CA LEU A 124 10.55 4.27 -13.71
C LEU A 124 10.42 3.86 -15.18
N ALA A 125 9.22 3.99 -15.75
CA ALA A 125 8.96 3.83 -17.18
C ALA A 125 9.22 5.10 -17.99
N GLY A 126 9.69 6.19 -17.39
CA GLY A 126 9.90 7.48 -18.05
C GLY A 126 8.64 8.26 -18.34
N ILE A 127 7.53 7.92 -17.70
CA ILE A 127 6.22 8.57 -17.88
C ILE A 127 5.97 9.50 -16.67
N PRO A 128 6.02 10.83 -16.85
CA PRO A 128 5.72 11.75 -15.77
C PRO A 128 4.21 11.71 -15.43
N PRO A 129 3.81 11.42 -14.18
CA PRO A 129 2.40 11.41 -13.80
C PRO A 129 1.70 12.76 -13.94
N THR A 130 2.47 13.85 -13.92
CA THR A 130 1.97 15.21 -14.16
C THR A 130 2.87 15.98 -15.11
N HIS A 131 2.25 16.85 -15.93
CA HIS A 131 2.99 17.73 -16.83
C HIS A 131 2.27 19.08 -16.96
N ARG A 132 2.97 20.19 -16.73
CA ARG A 132 2.42 21.56 -16.63
C ARG A 132 1.41 21.95 -17.71
N LYS A 133 1.56 21.46 -18.95
CA LYS A 133 0.70 21.83 -20.10
C LYS A 133 -0.21 20.70 -20.58
N ILE A 134 -0.06 19.47 -20.04
CA ILE A 134 -0.74 18.26 -20.51
C ILE A 134 -1.66 17.72 -19.43
N SER A 135 -1.11 17.44 -18.24
CA SER A 135 -1.84 16.85 -17.13
C SER A 135 -1.42 17.56 -15.83
N GLN A 136 -2.33 18.33 -15.23
CA GLN A 136 -2.03 19.17 -14.06
C GLN A 136 -2.57 18.56 -12.77
N ASP A 137 -3.27 17.45 -12.85
CA ASP A 137 -3.84 16.71 -11.74
C ASP A 137 -3.61 15.20 -11.91
N LEU A 138 -3.67 14.48 -10.79
CA LEU A 138 -3.42 13.05 -10.70
C LEU A 138 -4.49 12.41 -9.83
N HIS A 139 -5.22 11.46 -10.40
CA HIS A 139 -6.24 10.69 -9.70
C HIS A 139 -5.76 9.26 -9.48
N ILE A 140 -5.62 8.86 -8.23
CA ILE A 140 -5.22 7.50 -7.86
C ILE A 140 -6.45 6.74 -7.41
N VAL A 141 -6.78 5.67 -8.12
CA VAL A 141 -8.02 4.92 -7.97
C VAL A 141 -7.72 3.43 -7.77
N THR A 142 -8.56 2.72 -7.00
CA THR A 142 -8.48 1.26 -6.96
C THR A 142 -9.17 0.64 -8.18
N GLY A 143 -8.49 -0.27 -8.88
CA GLY A 143 -9.07 -1.06 -9.97
C GLY A 143 -9.60 -2.43 -9.53
N HIS A 144 -9.47 -2.75 -8.22
CA HIS A 144 -9.90 -4.04 -7.69
C HIS A 144 -11.43 -4.20 -7.68
N THR A 145 -12.15 -3.10 -7.49
CA THR A 145 -13.61 -3.05 -7.34
C THR A 145 -14.30 -2.57 -8.63
N ALA A 146 -13.78 -2.94 -9.80
CA ALA A 146 -14.35 -2.50 -11.09
C ALA A 146 -15.84 -2.89 -11.30
N GLU A 147 -16.36 -3.83 -10.52
CA GLU A 147 -17.77 -4.26 -10.52
C GLU A 147 -18.61 -3.57 -9.44
N GLU A 148 -18.00 -2.87 -8.48
CA GLU A 148 -18.70 -2.19 -7.40
C GLU A 148 -18.94 -0.72 -7.78
N GLU A 149 -20.11 -0.19 -7.42
CA GLU A 149 -20.52 1.19 -7.71
C GLU A 149 -19.72 2.28 -6.94
N ASN A 150 -18.67 1.87 -6.22
CA ASN A 150 -17.89 2.76 -5.36
C ASN A 150 -16.93 3.69 -6.12
N VAL A 151 -16.64 3.40 -7.40
CA VAL A 151 -15.80 4.23 -8.26
C VAL A 151 -16.68 5.03 -9.21
N ASN A 152 -16.61 6.36 -9.14
CA ASN A 152 -17.39 7.24 -10.01
C ASN A 152 -16.73 7.36 -11.39
N TYR A 153 -16.90 6.33 -12.22
CA TYR A 153 -16.36 6.30 -13.59
C TYR A 153 -16.86 7.46 -14.46
N LYS A 154 -18.11 7.94 -14.24
CA LYS A 154 -18.65 9.09 -14.97
C LYS A 154 -17.86 10.37 -14.70
N ALA A 155 -17.47 10.61 -13.45
CA ALA A 155 -16.63 11.75 -13.12
C ALA A 155 -15.21 11.54 -13.67
N LEU A 156 -14.61 10.37 -13.47
CA LEU A 156 -13.27 10.07 -13.96
C LEU A 156 -13.13 10.17 -15.48
N ALA A 157 -14.16 9.80 -16.24
CA ALA A 157 -14.14 9.93 -17.70
C ALA A 157 -14.05 11.38 -18.17
N GLN A 158 -14.54 12.33 -17.38
CA GLN A 158 -14.50 13.77 -17.68
C GLN A 158 -13.20 14.45 -17.24
N GLU A 159 -12.40 13.78 -16.37
CA GLU A 159 -11.15 14.34 -15.92
C GLU A 159 -10.13 14.42 -17.06
N LYS A 160 -9.37 15.52 -17.08
CA LYS A 160 -8.29 15.76 -18.06
C LYS A 160 -6.93 15.34 -17.53
N GLY A 161 -6.84 15.10 -16.23
CA GLY A 161 -5.65 14.68 -15.56
C GLY A 161 -5.28 13.21 -15.79
N THR A 162 -4.18 12.80 -15.22
CA THR A 162 -3.72 11.41 -15.28
C THR A 162 -4.55 10.53 -14.35
N LEU A 163 -5.06 9.42 -14.86
CA LEU A 163 -5.76 8.41 -14.08
C LEU A 163 -4.82 7.22 -13.83
N VAL A 164 -4.57 6.91 -12.57
CA VAL A 164 -3.76 5.76 -12.17
C VAL A 164 -4.64 4.76 -11.44
N PHE A 165 -4.78 3.57 -12.00
CA PHE A 165 -5.54 2.48 -11.40
C PHE A 165 -4.60 1.47 -10.76
N LEU A 166 -4.54 1.44 -9.43
CA LEU A 166 -3.81 0.42 -8.70
C LEU A 166 -4.65 -0.86 -8.61
N MET A 167 -3.98 -2.03 -8.61
CA MET A 167 -4.63 -3.35 -8.56
C MET A 167 -5.60 -3.59 -9.74
N GLY A 168 -5.43 -2.87 -10.86
CA GLY A 168 -6.35 -2.86 -11.99
C GLY A 168 -6.01 -3.83 -13.12
N VAL A 169 -4.86 -4.51 -13.11
CA VAL A 169 -4.40 -5.34 -14.24
C VAL A 169 -5.41 -6.42 -14.63
N GLY A 170 -5.99 -7.11 -13.67
CA GLY A 170 -7.02 -8.12 -13.92
C GLY A 170 -8.37 -7.58 -14.43
N ASN A 171 -8.57 -6.27 -14.33
CA ASN A 171 -9.82 -5.58 -14.69
C ASN A 171 -9.61 -4.51 -15.76
N ILE A 172 -8.45 -4.48 -16.43
CA ILE A 172 -8.06 -3.38 -17.33
C ILE A 172 -9.08 -3.14 -18.45
N GLU A 173 -9.60 -4.20 -19.06
CA GLU A 173 -10.62 -4.10 -20.10
C GLU A 173 -11.93 -3.53 -19.57
N LYS A 174 -12.37 -3.96 -18.38
CA LYS A 174 -13.57 -3.44 -17.73
C LYS A 174 -13.42 -1.96 -17.39
N ILE A 175 -12.27 -1.57 -16.86
CA ILE A 175 -11.95 -0.17 -16.52
C ILE A 175 -12.01 0.69 -17.79
N ALA A 176 -11.33 0.28 -18.86
CA ALA A 176 -11.32 1.00 -20.13
C ALA A 176 -12.72 1.14 -20.71
N ASN A 177 -13.48 0.03 -20.76
CA ASN A 177 -14.86 0.04 -21.29
C ASN A 177 -15.78 0.96 -20.49
N ARG A 178 -15.66 0.97 -19.15
CA ARG A 178 -16.46 1.87 -18.29
C ARG A 178 -16.11 3.33 -18.51
N LEU A 179 -14.83 3.66 -18.68
CA LEU A 179 -14.40 5.03 -18.98
C LEU A 179 -14.95 5.48 -20.36
N MET A 180 -14.84 4.63 -21.39
CA MET A 180 -15.36 4.91 -22.72
C MET A 180 -16.89 5.04 -22.75
N GLU A 181 -17.61 4.18 -22.00
CA GLU A 181 -19.08 4.26 -21.84
C GLU A 181 -19.53 5.65 -21.34
N PHE A 182 -18.73 6.27 -20.48
CA PHE A 182 -19.00 7.61 -19.96
C PHE A 182 -18.30 8.74 -20.73
N GLY A 183 -17.78 8.45 -21.93
CA GLY A 183 -17.31 9.44 -22.90
C GLY A 183 -15.80 9.74 -22.87
N LYS A 184 -14.98 8.90 -22.21
CA LYS A 184 -13.52 8.99 -22.40
C LYS A 184 -13.15 8.61 -23.82
N ASP A 185 -12.28 9.40 -24.46
CA ASP A 185 -11.81 9.12 -25.82
C ASP A 185 -11.04 7.78 -25.84
N GLU A 186 -11.38 6.91 -26.79
CA GLU A 186 -10.71 5.61 -27.00
C GLU A 186 -9.22 5.74 -27.32
N ASN A 187 -8.80 6.88 -27.85
CA ASN A 187 -7.41 7.20 -28.15
C ASN A 187 -6.65 7.86 -26.97
N THR A 188 -7.27 7.93 -25.78
CA THR A 188 -6.57 8.43 -24.59
C THR A 188 -5.37 7.51 -24.27
N PRO A 189 -4.13 8.03 -24.24
CA PRO A 189 -2.93 7.22 -24.04
C PRO A 189 -2.86 6.62 -22.61
#